data_51d4a9e59ff54b5e7427e97559a9a15c
#
_entry.id   51d4a9e59ff54b5e7427e97559a9a15c
#
_cell.length_a   1.000
_cell.length_b   1.000
_cell.length_c   1.000
_cell.angle_alpha   90.00
_cell.angle_beta   90.00
_cell.angle_gamma   90.00
#
_symmetry.space_group_name_H-M   'P 1'
#
loop_
_entity.id
_entity.type
_entity.pdbx_description
1 polymer ?
#
loop_
_entity_poly.entity_id
_entity_poly.type
_entity_poly.pdbx_seq_one_letter_code
_entity_poly.pdbx_strand_id
1 'polypeptide(L)'
;MTAYISQNAFWGLLISAVEVYKRECFGLLIGYRDRKGPEEMYIVEHAVPFQSAGRKHKGVVSNPRAHRRLERFLEAIPQLSVIGDFHSHTMWGYSKAASHPSEVDLEGMSPQNLYVIVSINDKLRAVPWKYNDDQSLSGTTNEHFFRLTAYTVTTAGESRRTPILCPYAIGFNARPLRAIK
;
A
#
# COMPACT_ATOMS: atom_id res chain seq x y z
N MET A 1 -7.68 -4.43 15.04
CA MET A 1 -7.31 -3.30 14.14
C MET A 1 -7.17 -3.87 12.73
N THR A 2 -7.81 -3.26 11.73
CA THR A 2 -7.88 -3.76 10.34
C THR A 2 -7.65 -2.59 9.37
N ALA A 3 -7.02 -2.83 8.22
CA ALA A 3 -6.85 -1.86 7.15
C ALA A 3 -7.88 -2.14 6.03
N TYR A 4 -8.90 -1.30 5.92
CA TYR A 4 -9.82 -1.33 4.79
C TYR A 4 -9.23 -0.54 3.63
N ILE A 5 -9.12 -1.17 2.47
CA ILE A 5 -8.59 -0.54 1.25
C ILE A 5 -9.75 -0.37 0.26
N SER A 6 -10.09 0.88 -0.04
CA SER A 6 -11.11 1.21 -1.04
C SER A 6 -10.68 0.81 -2.45
N GLN A 7 -11.61 0.82 -3.39
CA GLN A 7 -11.31 0.60 -4.81
C GLN A 7 -10.26 1.59 -5.34
N ASN A 8 -10.40 2.87 -5.00
CA ASN A 8 -9.48 3.91 -5.47
C ASN A 8 -8.09 3.71 -4.89
N ALA A 9 -7.98 3.40 -3.60
CA ALA A 9 -6.71 3.12 -2.95
C ALA A 9 -6.06 1.86 -3.54
N PHE A 10 -6.83 0.80 -3.78
CA PHE A 10 -6.32 -0.43 -4.40
C PHE A 10 -5.66 -0.14 -5.75
N TRP A 11 -6.33 0.59 -6.64
CA TRP A 11 -5.75 0.96 -7.93
C TRP A 11 -4.56 1.90 -7.77
N GLY A 12 -4.63 2.86 -6.87
CA GLY A 12 -3.52 3.76 -6.58
C GLY A 12 -2.24 3.02 -6.17
N LEU A 13 -2.36 2.01 -5.30
CA LEU A 13 -1.24 1.15 -4.88
C LEU A 13 -0.63 0.38 -6.05
N LEU A 14 -1.47 -0.29 -6.86
CA LEU A 14 -0.98 -1.12 -7.95
C LEU A 14 -0.36 -0.28 -9.07
N ILE A 15 -1.03 0.78 -9.51
CA ILE A 15 -0.58 1.65 -10.59
C ILE A 15 0.75 2.30 -10.22
N SER A 16 0.87 2.81 -8.98
CA SER A 16 2.12 3.42 -8.51
C SER A 16 3.30 2.44 -8.53
N ALA A 17 3.06 1.18 -8.18
CA ALA A 17 4.10 0.15 -8.19
C ALA A 17 4.50 -0.25 -9.63
N VAL A 18 3.53 -0.31 -10.55
CA VAL A 18 3.77 -0.64 -11.97
C VAL A 18 4.49 0.49 -12.69
N GLU A 19 4.10 1.76 -12.44
CA GLU A 19 4.70 2.94 -13.08
C GLU A 19 6.22 2.97 -12.98
N VAL A 20 6.75 2.58 -11.83
CA VAL A 20 8.20 2.60 -11.56
C VAL A 20 8.82 1.20 -11.48
N TYR A 21 8.16 0.19 -12.02
CA TYR A 21 8.59 -1.20 -11.91
C TYR A 21 10.11 -1.36 -12.08
N LYS A 22 10.72 -2.20 -11.22
CA LYS A 22 12.15 -2.35 -10.93
C LYS A 22 12.79 -1.21 -10.13
N ARG A 23 11.99 -0.25 -9.65
CA ARG A 23 12.35 0.72 -8.61
C ARG A 23 11.26 0.73 -7.57
N GLU A 24 11.54 1.29 -6.40
CA GLU A 24 10.56 1.45 -5.36
C GLU A 24 9.72 2.71 -5.58
N CYS A 25 8.40 2.61 -5.51
CA CYS A 25 7.54 3.76 -5.39
C CYS A 25 7.36 4.12 -3.91
N PHE A 26 6.97 5.34 -3.64
CA PHE A 26 6.54 5.83 -2.34
C PHE A 26 5.32 6.72 -2.51
N GLY A 27 4.39 6.64 -1.57
CA GLY A 27 3.21 7.48 -1.58
C GLY A 27 2.54 7.54 -0.21
N LEU A 28 1.52 8.37 -0.11
CA LEU A 28 0.77 8.59 1.11
C LEU A 28 -0.58 7.88 1.07
N LEU A 29 -0.98 7.35 2.20
CA LEU A 29 -2.30 6.80 2.44
C LEU A 29 -3.18 7.91 3.02
N ILE A 30 -4.24 8.26 2.29
CA ILE A 30 -5.18 9.30 2.66
C ILE A 30 -6.52 8.65 2.98
N GLY A 31 -7.09 9.04 4.10
CA GLY A 31 -8.34 8.49 4.60
C GLY A 31 -8.60 8.91 6.04
N TYR A 32 -9.14 8.01 6.83
CA TYR A 32 -9.46 8.27 8.24
C TYR A 32 -9.37 7.01 9.09
N ARG A 33 -9.35 7.19 10.41
CA ARG A 33 -9.41 6.10 11.39
C ARG A 33 -10.81 6.04 11.99
N ASP A 34 -11.47 4.90 11.82
CA ASP A 34 -12.72 4.62 12.51
C ASP A 34 -12.42 3.93 13.86
N ARG A 35 -12.79 4.61 14.95
CA ARG A 35 -12.66 4.14 16.34
C ARG A 35 -13.99 3.91 17.01
N LYS A 36 -15.10 4.09 16.28
CA LYS A 36 -16.46 3.98 16.84
C LYS A 36 -17.00 2.56 16.83
N GLY A 37 -16.43 1.70 16.02
CA GLY A 37 -16.78 0.29 15.94
C GLY A 37 -16.14 -0.55 17.06
N PRO A 38 -16.50 -1.84 17.16
CA PRO A 38 -15.89 -2.78 18.12
C PRO A 38 -14.40 -3.00 17.87
N GLU A 39 -13.95 -2.77 16.66
CA GLU A 39 -12.56 -2.84 16.25
C GLU A 39 -12.13 -1.55 15.57
N GLU A 40 -10.96 -1.06 15.94
CA GLU A 40 -10.36 0.10 15.28
C GLU A 40 -10.00 -0.27 13.83
N MET A 41 -10.35 0.63 12.89
CA MET A 41 -10.13 0.41 11.46
C MET A 41 -9.47 1.64 10.81
N TYR A 42 -8.46 1.38 9.99
CA TYR A 42 -7.96 2.38 9.04
C TYR A 42 -8.74 2.26 7.75
N ILE A 43 -9.41 3.33 7.35
CA ILE A 43 -10.13 3.42 6.08
C ILE A 43 -9.24 4.18 5.09
N VAL A 44 -8.63 3.44 4.17
CA VAL A 44 -7.77 4.00 3.12
C VAL A 44 -8.63 4.33 1.90
N GLU A 45 -8.92 5.60 1.71
CA GLU A 45 -9.73 6.08 0.58
C GLU A 45 -8.88 6.28 -0.68
N HIS A 46 -7.64 6.77 -0.50
CA HIS A 46 -6.73 7.02 -1.60
C HIS A 46 -5.30 6.59 -1.24
N ALA A 47 -4.60 6.04 -2.23
CA ALA A 47 -3.16 5.86 -2.23
C ALA A 47 -2.57 6.80 -3.29
N VAL A 48 -1.84 7.82 -2.86
CA VAL A 48 -1.37 8.90 -3.71
C VAL A 48 0.14 8.83 -3.84
N PRO A 49 0.70 8.59 -5.04
CA PRO A 49 2.15 8.56 -5.22
C PRO A 49 2.79 9.91 -4.93
N PHE A 50 3.91 9.90 -4.24
CA PHE A 50 4.61 11.11 -3.83
C PHE A 50 5.64 11.51 -4.89
N GLN A 51 5.26 12.38 -5.80
CA GLN A 51 6.05 12.77 -6.98
C GLN A 51 7.41 13.39 -6.63
N SER A 52 7.51 14.07 -5.49
CA SER A 52 8.75 14.73 -5.03
C SER A 52 9.66 13.83 -4.19
N ALA A 53 9.36 12.54 -4.08
CA ALA A 53 10.23 11.59 -3.41
C ALA A 53 11.50 11.34 -4.21
N GLY A 54 12.65 11.41 -3.53
CA GLY A 54 13.93 11.05 -4.12
C GLY A 54 14.03 9.54 -4.26
N ARG A 55 14.00 9.03 -5.48
CA ARG A 55 14.07 7.59 -5.78
C ARG A 55 15.53 7.15 -5.86
N LYS A 56 15.97 6.34 -4.91
CA LYS A 56 17.23 5.62 -4.97
C LYS A 56 16.98 4.19 -5.44
N HIS A 57 18.03 3.49 -5.85
CA HIS A 57 17.94 2.11 -6.32
C HIS A 57 17.49 1.12 -5.22
N LYS A 58 17.76 1.47 -3.96
CA LYS A 58 17.25 0.79 -2.76
C LYS A 58 16.79 1.88 -1.79
N GLY A 59 15.50 2.08 -1.70
CA GLY A 59 14.87 3.02 -0.78
C GLY A 59 14.41 4.33 -1.43
N VAL A 60 13.45 4.95 -0.80
CA VAL A 60 12.83 6.22 -1.19
C VAL A 60 12.99 7.21 -0.05
N VAL A 61 13.39 8.44 -0.39
CA VAL A 61 13.48 9.53 0.58
C VAL A 61 12.30 10.47 0.38
N SER A 62 11.44 10.59 1.39
CA SER A 62 10.35 11.55 1.38
C SER A 62 10.86 12.99 1.41
N ASN A 63 10.09 13.93 0.83
CA ASN A 63 10.38 15.35 0.91
C ASN A 63 9.53 15.99 2.03
N PRO A 64 10.14 16.34 3.20
CA PRO A 64 9.38 16.85 4.35
C PRO A 64 8.63 18.16 4.08
N ARG A 65 9.13 19.00 3.15
CA ARG A 65 8.44 20.25 2.78
C ARG A 65 7.17 19.98 1.98
N ALA A 66 7.22 18.99 1.07
CA ALA A 66 6.06 18.60 0.30
C ALA A 66 5.01 17.90 1.19
N HIS A 67 5.45 17.07 2.13
CA HIS A 67 4.58 16.44 3.12
C HIS A 67 3.78 17.48 3.92
N ARG A 68 4.47 18.45 4.52
CA ARG A 68 3.79 19.55 5.26
C ARG A 68 2.86 20.42 4.41
N ARG A 69 3.12 20.57 3.09
CA ARG A 69 2.17 21.28 2.22
C ARG A 69 0.89 20.49 2.02
N LEU A 70 1.02 19.17 1.86
CA LEU A 70 -0.14 18.29 1.71
C LEU A 70 -0.97 18.22 3.00
N GLU A 71 -0.33 18.07 4.15
CA GLU A 71 -1.02 18.08 5.45
C GLU A 71 -1.85 19.35 5.62
N ARG A 72 -1.25 20.54 5.40
CA ARG A 72 -1.97 21.81 5.45
C ARG A 72 -3.12 21.91 4.45
N PHE A 73 -2.97 21.34 3.27
CA PHE A 73 -4.05 21.28 2.29
C PHE A 73 -5.21 20.42 2.79
N LEU A 74 -4.91 19.28 3.40
CA LEU A 74 -5.92 18.37 3.94
C LEU A 74 -6.64 18.92 5.18
N GLU A 75 -6.06 19.88 5.91
CA GLU A 75 -6.76 20.60 7.01
C GLU A 75 -8.07 21.25 6.54
N ALA A 76 -8.16 21.62 5.26
CA ALA A 76 -9.38 22.13 4.64
C ALA A 76 -10.43 21.05 4.30
N ILE A 77 -10.07 19.76 4.45
CA ILE A 77 -10.92 18.61 4.13
C ILE A 77 -11.02 17.73 5.38
N PRO A 78 -11.89 18.09 6.35
CA PRO A 78 -11.90 17.45 7.67
C PRO A 78 -12.26 15.96 7.66
N GLN A 79 -12.78 15.45 6.53
CA GLN A 79 -13.09 14.03 6.36
C GLN A 79 -11.86 13.18 6.01
N LEU A 80 -10.75 13.80 5.59
CA LEU A 80 -9.55 13.12 5.14
C LEU A 80 -8.32 13.61 5.89
N SER A 81 -7.42 12.67 6.17
CA SER A 81 -6.09 12.96 6.74
C SER A 81 -5.05 12.02 6.13
N VAL A 82 -3.78 12.35 6.29
CA VAL A 82 -2.71 11.38 6.07
C VAL A 82 -2.74 10.39 7.23
N ILE A 83 -3.01 9.13 6.94
CA ILE A 83 -3.12 8.05 7.94
C ILE A 83 -1.93 7.10 7.91
N GLY A 84 -1.00 7.32 6.99
CA GLY A 84 0.21 6.54 6.82
C GLY A 84 0.82 6.69 5.44
N ASP A 85 1.65 5.74 5.08
CA ASP A 85 2.31 5.72 3.78
C ASP A 85 2.36 4.31 3.17
N PHE A 86 2.76 4.25 1.90
CA PHE A 86 3.04 3.01 1.22
C PHE A 86 4.31 3.12 0.38
N HIS A 87 4.96 1.99 0.21
CA HIS A 87 6.05 1.85 -0.75
C HIS A 87 5.99 0.48 -1.43
N SER A 88 6.69 0.34 -2.55
CA SER A 88 6.78 -0.94 -3.22
C SER A 88 8.15 -1.58 -3.03
N HIS A 89 8.15 -2.89 -2.87
CA HIS A 89 9.32 -3.73 -3.07
C HIS A 89 9.23 -4.39 -4.43
N THR A 90 10.31 -4.39 -5.16
CA THR A 90 10.39 -4.99 -6.49
C THR A 90 11.34 -6.18 -6.51
N MET A 91 11.14 -7.10 -7.44
CA MET A 91 12.08 -8.20 -7.62
C MET A 91 13.43 -7.69 -8.15
N TRP A 92 14.49 -8.35 -7.71
CA TRP A 92 15.87 -8.07 -8.15
C TRP A 92 16.50 -9.30 -8.75
N GLY A 93 16.77 -9.27 -10.07
CA GLY A 93 17.20 -10.46 -10.77
C GLY A 93 16.20 -11.60 -10.60
N TYR A 94 16.63 -12.71 -10.02
CA TYR A 94 15.77 -13.87 -9.71
C TYR A 94 15.18 -13.84 -8.29
N SER A 95 15.57 -12.86 -7.46
CA SER A 95 15.08 -12.73 -6.10
C SER A 95 13.70 -12.08 -6.10
N LYS A 96 12.74 -12.74 -5.45
CA LYS A 96 11.37 -12.19 -5.30
C LYS A 96 11.38 -10.95 -4.41
N ALA A 97 10.47 -10.04 -4.69
CA ALA A 97 10.20 -8.88 -3.85
C ALA A 97 9.80 -9.33 -2.43
N ALA A 98 10.43 -8.75 -1.42
CA ALA A 98 10.07 -8.99 -0.03
C ALA A 98 8.66 -8.48 0.25
N SER A 99 7.92 -9.16 1.13
CA SER A 99 6.59 -8.77 1.58
C SER A 99 6.56 -8.32 3.05
N HIS A 100 7.72 -8.03 3.59
CA HIS A 100 7.91 -7.55 4.96
C HIS A 100 8.79 -6.31 4.93
N PRO A 101 8.70 -5.43 5.93
CA PRO A 101 9.53 -4.25 6.02
C PRO A 101 11.00 -4.62 6.20
N SER A 102 11.87 -3.85 5.59
CA SER A 102 13.31 -3.88 5.87
C SER A 102 13.62 -3.22 7.22
N GLU A 103 14.85 -3.35 7.71
CA GLU A 103 15.31 -2.64 8.93
C GLU A 103 15.15 -1.12 8.77
N VAL A 104 15.48 -0.59 7.61
CA VAL A 104 15.33 0.85 7.31
C VAL A 104 13.87 1.28 7.31
N ASP A 105 12.97 0.44 6.79
CA ASP A 105 11.53 0.73 6.84
C ASP A 105 11.04 0.78 8.29
N LEU A 106 11.46 -0.18 9.12
CA LEU A 106 11.09 -0.25 10.53
C LEU A 106 11.55 0.98 11.31
N GLU A 107 12.75 1.48 11.05
CA GLU A 107 13.28 2.72 11.67
C GLU A 107 12.44 3.95 11.29
N GLY A 108 11.85 3.96 10.10
CA GLY A 108 10.98 5.05 9.62
C GLY A 108 9.54 4.98 10.13
N MET A 109 9.11 3.87 10.72
CA MET A 109 7.73 3.66 11.17
C MET A 109 7.46 4.35 12.51
N SER A 110 6.32 5.02 12.61
CA SER A 110 5.84 5.70 13.82
C SER A 110 4.53 5.10 14.32
N PRO A 111 4.27 5.11 15.64
CA PRO A 111 2.98 4.70 16.18
C PRO A 111 1.82 5.47 15.54
N GLN A 112 0.66 4.83 15.49
CA GLN A 112 -0.59 5.38 14.97
C GLN A 112 -0.66 5.57 13.45
N ASN A 113 0.36 5.21 12.68
CA ASN A 113 0.34 5.21 11.23
C ASN A 113 0.15 3.80 10.68
N LEU A 114 -0.49 3.74 9.51
CA LEU A 114 -0.61 2.54 8.69
C LEU A 114 0.50 2.53 7.64
N TYR A 115 1.16 1.40 7.46
CA TYR A 115 2.19 1.20 6.45
C TYR A 115 1.78 0.07 5.53
N VAL A 116 1.77 0.33 4.22
CA VAL A 116 1.43 -0.69 3.22
C VAL A 116 2.62 -0.96 2.33
N ILE A 117 3.04 -2.22 2.27
CA ILE A 117 4.09 -2.67 1.35
C ILE A 117 3.43 -3.38 0.16
N VAL A 118 3.76 -2.93 -1.04
CA VAL A 118 3.32 -3.50 -2.31
C VAL A 118 4.46 -4.29 -2.92
N SER A 119 4.51 -5.60 -2.69
CA SER A 119 5.47 -6.46 -3.38
C SER A 119 4.99 -6.72 -4.80
N ILE A 120 5.82 -6.38 -5.79
CA ILE A 120 5.52 -6.58 -7.21
C ILE A 120 6.58 -7.50 -7.85
N ASN A 121 6.11 -8.53 -8.53
CA ASN A 121 6.95 -9.51 -9.21
C ASN A 121 6.41 -9.78 -10.61
N ASP A 122 7.27 -10.29 -11.50
CA ASP A 122 6.78 -10.85 -12.76
C ASP A 122 5.89 -12.06 -12.47
N LYS A 123 4.80 -12.18 -13.20
CA LYS A 123 3.89 -13.30 -13.02
C LYS A 123 4.50 -14.58 -13.60
N LEU A 124 4.45 -15.63 -12.81
CA LEU A 124 4.73 -17.00 -13.29
C LEU A 124 3.48 -17.68 -13.82
N ARG A 125 2.32 -17.36 -13.20
CA ARG A 125 0.99 -17.84 -13.57
C ARG A 125 -0.06 -16.85 -13.09
N ALA A 126 -1.23 -16.87 -13.73
CA ALA A 126 -2.37 -16.09 -13.24
C ALA A 126 -2.91 -16.70 -11.93
N VAL A 127 -3.06 -15.86 -10.92
CA VAL A 127 -3.61 -16.24 -9.61
C VAL A 127 -4.73 -15.26 -9.29
N PRO A 128 -5.95 -15.74 -8.98
CA PRO A 128 -7.03 -14.86 -8.52
C PRO A 128 -6.63 -14.10 -7.26
N TRP A 129 -7.19 -12.89 -7.09
CA TRP A 129 -7.02 -12.14 -5.86
C TRP A 129 -7.65 -12.87 -4.68
N LYS A 130 -6.89 -12.99 -3.59
CA LYS A 130 -7.33 -13.68 -2.37
C LYS A 130 -6.67 -13.12 -1.12
N TYR A 131 -7.34 -13.26 -0.01
CA TYR A 131 -6.74 -13.12 1.31
C TYR A 131 -5.87 -14.34 1.61
N ASN A 132 -4.73 -14.13 2.23
CA ASN A 132 -3.82 -15.19 2.66
C ASN A 132 -3.88 -15.34 4.19
N ASP A 133 -3.46 -16.51 4.68
CA ASP A 133 -3.45 -16.84 6.12
C ASP A 133 -2.55 -15.89 6.92
N ASP A 134 -1.55 -15.30 6.27
CA ASP A 134 -0.66 -14.30 6.87
C ASP A 134 -1.25 -12.88 6.84
N GLN A 135 -2.56 -12.72 6.67
CA GLN A 135 -3.31 -11.46 6.66
C GLN A 135 -2.98 -10.54 5.46
N SER A 136 -2.20 -11.01 4.51
CA SER A 136 -1.91 -10.28 3.27
C SER A 136 -2.99 -10.51 2.21
N LEU A 137 -3.02 -9.64 1.21
CA LEU A 137 -3.84 -9.75 0.02
C LEU A 137 -2.93 -9.99 -1.19
N SER A 138 -3.21 -10.98 -2.02
CA SER A 138 -2.38 -11.22 -3.22
C SER A 138 -3.19 -11.66 -4.42
N GLY A 139 -2.66 -11.38 -5.60
CA GLY A 139 -3.26 -11.77 -6.87
C GLY A 139 -2.44 -11.31 -8.06
N THR A 140 -2.88 -11.71 -9.25
CA THR A 140 -2.27 -11.33 -10.52
C THR A 140 -3.14 -10.33 -11.24
N THR A 141 -2.53 -9.26 -11.70
CA THR A 141 -3.14 -8.31 -12.63
C THR A 141 -2.18 -8.12 -13.80
N ASN A 142 -2.65 -8.40 -15.00
CA ASN A 142 -1.86 -8.38 -16.23
C ASN A 142 -0.58 -9.23 -16.10
N GLU A 143 0.60 -8.64 -16.29
CA GLU A 143 1.90 -9.33 -16.29
C GLU A 143 2.54 -9.41 -14.89
N HIS A 144 1.89 -8.90 -13.85
CA HIS A 144 2.47 -8.81 -12.53
C HIS A 144 1.69 -9.60 -11.48
N PHE A 145 2.44 -10.25 -10.58
CA PHE A 145 1.93 -10.79 -9.34
C PHE A 145 2.20 -9.80 -8.21
N PHE A 146 1.14 -9.45 -7.50
CA PHE A 146 1.19 -8.52 -6.37
C PHE A 146 0.93 -9.24 -5.05
N ARG A 147 1.59 -8.76 -4.00
CA ARG A 147 1.21 -9.03 -2.62
C ARG A 147 1.21 -7.71 -1.85
N LEU A 148 0.08 -7.40 -1.22
CA LEU A 148 -0.08 -6.26 -0.35
C LEU A 148 -0.02 -6.75 1.09
N THR A 149 0.81 -6.11 1.91
CA THR A 149 0.89 -6.34 3.35
C THR A 149 0.78 -5.03 4.09
N ALA A 150 0.08 -5.03 5.20
CA ALA A 150 -0.09 -3.84 6.02
C ALA A 150 0.51 -4.03 7.41
N TYR A 151 1.03 -2.94 7.97
CA TYR A 151 1.68 -2.91 9.26
C TYR A 151 1.27 -1.68 10.05
N THR A 152 1.23 -1.83 11.35
CA THR A 152 1.12 -0.74 12.32
C THR A 152 2.20 -0.91 13.37
N VAL A 153 2.54 0.17 14.06
CA VAL A 153 3.53 0.14 15.14
C VAL A 153 2.82 0.44 16.45
N THR A 154 3.08 -0.37 17.47
CA THR A 154 2.56 -0.16 18.82
C THR A 154 3.27 1.03 19.47
N THR A 155 2.70 1.53 20.57
CA THR A 155 3.35 2.57 21.39
C THR A 155 4.70 2.12 21.98
N ALA A 156 4.92 0.80 22.07
CA ALA A 156 6.19 0.21 22.50
C ALA A 156 7.22 0.08 21.34
N GLY A 157 6.88 0.53 20.12
CA GLY A 157 7.77 0.46 18.96
C GLY A 157 7.75 -0.89 18.21
N GLU A 158 6.89 -1.82 18.60
CA GLU A 158 6.79 -3.12 17.93
C GLU A 158 5.97 -3.01 16.64
N SER A 159 6.53 -3.44 15.53
CA SER A 159 5.80 -3.58 14.27
C SER A 159 4.89 -4.82 14.32
N ARG A 160 3.63 -4.63 13.96
CA ARG A 160 2.64 -5.70 13.87
C ARG A 160 1.98 -5.72 12.51
N ARG A 161 1.79 -6.91 11.98
CA ARG A 161 1.01 -7.08 10.77
C ARG A 161 -0.46 -6.75 11.04
N THR A 162 -1.07 -6.03 10.12
CA THR A 162 -2.46 -5.58 10.21
C THR A 162 -3.26 -6.27 9.10
N PRO A 163 -4.36 -6.96 9.40
CA PRO A 163 -5.21 -7.58 8.40
C PRO A 163 -5.69 -6.58 7.35
N ILE A 164 -5.63 -6.97 6.08
CA ILE A 164 -6.18 -6.18 4.98
C ILE A 164 -7.59 -6.67 4.65
N LEU A 165 -8.51 -5.72 4.52
CA LEU A 165 -9.85 -5.92 3.98
C LEU A 165 -10.00 -5.10 2.70
N CYS A 166 -10.12 -5.76 1.56
CA CYS A 166 -10.33 -5.13 0.25
C CYS A 166 -11.34 -5.95 -0.57
N PRO A 167 -12.65 -5.81 -0.30
CA PRO A 167 -13.67 -6.61 -0.99
C PRO A 167 -13.64 -6.43 -2.51
N TYR A 168 -13.26 -5.25 -2.99
CA TYR A 168 -13.13 -4.96 -4.40
C TYR A 168 -12.11 -5.89 -5.09
N ALA A 169 -10.95 -6.12 -4.49
CA ALA A 169 -9.92 -6.98 -5.06
C ALA A 169 -10.41 -8.42 -5.23
N ILE A 170 -11.16 -8.95 -4.26
CA ILE A 170 -11.70 -10.30 -4.31
C ILE A 170 -12.75 -10.45 -5.42
N GLY A 171 -13.56 -9.41 -5.65
CA GLY A 171 -14.51 -9.35 -6.76
C GLY A 171 -13.85 -9.09 -8.12
N PHE A 172 -12.61 -8.63 -8.12
CA PHE A 172 -11.84 -8.32 -9.31
C PHE A 172 -11.21 -9.59 -9.92
N ASN A 173 -12.06 -10.49 -10.36
CA ASN A 173 -11.67 -11.55 -11.26
C ASN A 173 -11.71 -10.96 -12.67
N ALA A 174 -10.57 -10.46 -13.15
CA ALA A 174 -10.43 -9.88 -14.48
C ALA A 174 -10.87 -10.89 -15.56
N ARG A 175 -12.14 -10.94 -15.84
CA ARG A 175 -12.58 -11.39 -17.16
C ARG A 175 -12.10 -10.29 -18.10
N PRO A 176 -11.29 -10.60 -19.12
CA PRO A 176 -10.99 -9.62 -20.14
C PRO A 176 -12.32 -9.09 -20.64
N LEU A 177 -12.54 -7.77 -20.54
CA LEU A 177 -13.63 -7.11 -21.21
C LEU A 177 -13.54 -7.57 -22.67
N ARG A 178 -14.50 -8.34 -23.13
CA ARG A 178 -14.58 -8.67 -24.56
C ARG A 178 -14.60 -7.32 -25.27
N ALA A 179 -13.60 -7.10 -26.10
CA ALA A 179 -13.56 -5.89 -26.92
C ALA A 179 -14.93 -5.78 -27.59
N ILE A 180 -15.64 -4.71 -27.29
CA ILE A 180 -16.85 -4.36 -28.01
C ILE A 180 -16.36 -4.10 -29.43
N LYS A 181 -16.67 -5.02 -30.35
CA LYS A 181 -16.40 -4.87 -31.78
C LYS A 181 -17.34 -3.82 -32.36
#